data_f3cc2ffb5254ed1b4dc590095590716b
#
_entry.id   f3cc2ffb5254ed1b4dc590095590716b
#
_cell.length_a   1.000
_cell.length_b   1.000
_cell.length_c   1.000
_cell.angle_alpha   90.00
_cell.angle_beta   90.00
_cell.angle_gamma   90.00
#
_symmetry.space_group_name_H-M   'P 1'
#
loop_
_entity.id
_entity.type
_entity.pdbx_description
1 polymer ?
#
loop_
_entity_poly.entity_id
_entity_poly.type
_entity_poly.pdbx_seq_one_letter_code
_entity_poly.pdbx_strand_id
1 'polypeptide(L)'
;MLFRSFDNAAVRRHAHVLLPIGTFAETSGTFVNLEGRWQSFTAAAKAPGETRPGWKVLRVLGNLLECDGFDYQSSEDVREELRRAVLAAGVEPTFVSAHTVESLQGAAVTDDVPMYAVDALVRRAPALQATVVARRSRGEVA
;
A
#
# COMPACT_ATOMS: atom_id res chain seq x y z
N MET A 1 5.55 -16.84 -2.42
CA MET A 1 4.87 -16.34 -1.21
C MET A 1 4.35 -14.94 -1.46
N LEU A 2 3.13 -14.64 -1.02
CA LEU A 2 2.51 -13.31 -1.15
C LEU A 2 1.94 -12.87 0.19
N PHE A 3 2.12 -11.57 0.50
CA PHE A 3 1.48 -10.88 1.62
C PHE A 3 0.30 -10.10 1.06
N ARG A 4 -0.93 -10.35 1.53
CA ARG A 4 -2.13 -9.75 0.97
C ARG A 4 -3.20 -9.48 2.01
N SER A 5 -3.79 -8.28 1.91
CA SER A 5 -4.99 -7.90 2.67
C SER A 5 -6.28 -8.35 1.98
N PHE A 6 -6.22 -8.55 0.67
CA PHE A 6 -7.36 -8.98 -0.14
C PHE A 6 -6.99 -10.19 -1.00
N ASP A 7 -7.92 -11.12 -1.06
CA ASP A 7 -7.80 -12.33 -1.84
C ASP A 7 -8.59 -12.20 -3.17
N ASN A 8 -8.10 -12.87 -4.21
CA ASN A 8 -8.78 -13.01 -5.49
C ASN A 8 -8.29 -14.25 -6.24
N ALA A 9 -9.07 -14.66 -7.25
CA ALA A 9 -8.80 -15.88 -8.02
C ALA A 9 -7.44 -15.87 -8.73
N ALA A 10 -6.96 -14.71 -9.22
CA ALA A 10 -5.68 -14.59 -9.88
C ALA A 10 -4.53 -14.80 -8.88
N VAL A 11 -4.63 -14.20 -7.68
CA VAL A 11 -3.65 -14.39 -6.61
C VAL A 11 -3.58 -15.85 -6.19
N ARG A 12 -4.73 -16.51 -5.97
CA ARG A 12 -4.79 -17.93 -5.61
C ARG A 12 -4.18 -18.84 -6.66
N ARG A 13 -4.33 -18.51 -7.94
CA ARG A 13 -3.77 -19.31 -9.04
C ARG A 13 -2.25 -19.30 -9.08
N HIS A 14 -1.61 -18.19 -8.70
CA HIS A 14 -0.17 -17.98 -8.86
C HIS A 14 0.62 -18.03 -7.55
N ALA A 15 -0.03 -17.98 -6.39
CA ALA A 15 0.63 -18.01 -5.11
C ALA A 15 0.70 -19.41 -4.51
N HIS A 16 1.89 -19.86 -4.15
CA HIS A 16 2.09 -21.11 -3.41
C HIS A 16 1.75 -20.94 -1.92
N VAL A 17 1.95 -19.74 -1.38
CA VAL A 17 1.65 -19.40 0.02
C VAL A 17 1.06 -18.01 0.07
N LEU A 18 -0.05 -17.84 0.78
CA LEU A 18 -0.69 -16.56 1.06
C LEU A 18 -0.66 -16.31 2.57
N LEU A 19 -0.05 -15.20 2.96
CA LEU A 19 -0.01 -14.75 4.34
C LEU A 19 -0.96 -13.55 4.49
N PRO A 20 -2.02 -13.67 5.30
CA PRO A 20 -2.99 -12.60 5.48
C PRO A 20 -2.39 -11.47 6.32
N ILE A 21 -2.43 -10.26 5.77
CA ILE A 21 -2.03 -9.04 6.46
C ILE A 21 -3.20 -8.05 6.53
N GLY A 22 -3.23 -7.26 7.60
CA GLY A 22 -4.24 -6.22 7.77
C GLY A 22 -4.15 -5.12 6.69
N THR A 23 -5.28 -4.47 6.45
CA THR A 23 -5.34 -3.25 5.65
C THR A 23 -4.76 -2.05 6.42
N PHE A 24 -4.60 -0.92 5.75
CA PHE A 24 -4.15 0.32 6.40
C PHE A 24 -5.08 0.79 7.53
N ALA A 25 -6.38 0.47 7.45
CA ALA A 25 -7.34 0.80 8.49
C ALA A 25 -7.24 -0.14 9.73
N GLU A 26 -6.64 -1.30 9.57
CA GLU A 26 -6.54 -2.37 10.59
C GLU A 26 -5.15 -2.44 11.22
N THR A 27 -4.21 -1.63 10.77
CA THR A 27 -2.83 -1.61 11.26
C THR A 27 -2.39 -0.19 11.58
N SER A 28 -1.54 -0.04 12.60
CA SER A 28 -0.79 1.19 12.82
C SER A 28 0.45 1.20 11.92
N GLY A 29 0.91 2.39 11.54
CA GLY A 29 2.07 2.52 10.69
C GLY A 29 2.47 3.96 10.44
N THR A 30 3.35 4.15 9.46
CA THR A 30 3.81 5.47 9.03
C THR A 30 3.91 5.49 7.51
N PHE A 31 3.31 6.49 6.89
CA PHE A 31 3.52 6.81 5.48
C PHE A 31 4.52 7.95 5.33
N VAL A 32 5.29 7.92 4.26
CA VAL A 32 6.17 9.01 3.86
C VAL A 32 5.67 9.52 2.51
N ASN A 33 5.39 10.82 2.43
CA ASN A 33 4.94 11.43 1.19
C ASN A 33 6.12 11.78 0.27
N LEU A 34 5.82 12.29 -0.93
CA LEU A 34 6.84 12.68 -1.92
C LEU A 34 7.75 13.83 -1.44
N GLU A 35 7.32 14.59 -0.43
CA GLU A 35 8.13 15.64 0.21
C GLU A 35 9.02 15.11 1.35
N GLY A 36 9.06 13.80 1.56
CA GLY A 36 9.80 13.19 2.66
C GLY A 36 9.18 13.38 4.05
N ARG A 37 7.92 13.83 4.13
CA ARG A 37 7.23 14.03 5.40
C ARG A 37 6.71 12.71 5.95
N TRP A 38 7.12 12.38 7.16
CA TRP A 38 6.72 11.19 7.89
C TRP A 38 5.40 11.43 8.64
N GLN A 39 4.40 10.64 8.36
CA GLN A 39 3.05 10.78 8.91
C GLN A 39 2.62 9.44 9.51
N SER A 40 2.60 9.39 10.84
CA SER A 40 2.18 8.20 11.59
C SER A 40 0.67 8.19 11.81
N PHE A 41 0.10 7.00 11.83
CA PHE A 41 -1.32 6.78 12.07
C PHE A 41 -1.53 5.54 12.93
N THR A 42 -2.67 5.48 13.60
CA THR A 42 -3.10 4.34 14.40
C THR A 42 -4.21 3.57 13.69
N ALA A 43 -4.30 2.27 13.98
CA ALA A 43 -5.38 1.45 13.46
C ALA A 43 -6.75 2.01 13.89
N ALA A 44 -7.67 2.15 12.94
CA ALA A 44 -9.04 2.59 13.18
C ALA A 44 -10.01 1.42 13.40
N ALA A 45 -9.65 0.21 12.95
CA ALA A 45 -10.45 -0.98 13.05
C ALA A 45 -9.62 -2.19 13.53
N LYS A 46 -10.29 -3.16 14.12
CA LYS A 46 -9.68 -4.44 14.48
C LYS A 46 -9.56 -5.32 13.24
N ALA A 47 -8.36 -5.87 13.00
CA ALA A 47 -8.15 -6.84 11.94
C ALA A 47 -8.99 -8.11 12.14
N PRO A 48 -9.63 -8.65 11.09
CA PRO A 48 -10.46 -9.82 11.17
C PRO A 48 -9.64 -11.11 11.37
N GLY A 49 -10.20 -12.05 12.11
CA GLY A 49 -9.63 -13.39 12.29
C GLY A 49 -8.20 -13.38 12.80
N GLU A 50 -7.35 -14.16 12.15
CA GLU A 50 -5.93 -14.29 12.50
C GLU A 50 -5.00 -13.32 11.74
N THR A 51 -5.57 -12.37 11.01
CA THR A 51 -4.81 -11.35 10.28
C THR A 51 -3.91 -10.56 11.22
N ARG A 52 -2.70 -10.30 10.79
CA ARG A 52 -1.67 -9.57 11.56
C ARG A 52 -1.16 -8.36 10.76
N PRO A 53 -0.62 -7.34 11.43
CA PRO A 53 0.12 -6.29 10.75
C PRO A 53 1.26 -6.86 9.90
N GLY A 54 1.44 -6.33 8.69
CA GLY A 54 2.45 -6.86 7.76
C GLY A 54 3.87 -6.90 8.35
N TRP A 55 4.26 -5.87 9.10
CA TRP A 55 5.57 -5.82 9.75
C TRP A 55 5.77 -6.95 10.77
N LYS A 56 4.72 -7.36 11.51
CA LYS A 56 4.79 -8.50 12.45
C LYS A 56 4.98 -9.82 11.72
N VAL A 57 4.32 -10.00 10.58
CA VAL A 57 4.47 -11.20 9.76
C VAL A 57 5.89 -11.27 9.21
N LEU A 58 6.43 -10.15 8.71
CA LEU A 58 7.82 -10.07 8.24
C LEU A 58 8.84 -10.29 9.36
N ARG A 59 8.59 -9.73 10.55
CA ARG A 59 9.44 -9.96 11.72
C ARG A 59 9.55 -11.45 12.06
N VAL A 60 8.41 -12.13 12.17
CA VAL A 60 8.40 -13.57 12.48
C VAL A 60 9.11 -14.36 11.38
N LEU A 61 8.90 -14.00 10.12
CA LEU A 61 9.60 -14.64 9.01
C LEU A 61 11.12 -14.42 9.08
N GLY A 62 11.56 -13.20 9.39
CA GLY A 62 12.99 -12.90 9.60
C GLY A 62 13.61 -13.74 10.71
N ASN A 63 12.92 -13.88 11.85
CA ASN A 63 13.38 -14.73 12.96
C ASN A 63 13.43 -16.21 12.58
N LEU A 64 12.44 -16.71 11.82
CA LEU A 64 12.44 -18.08 11.34
C LEU A 64 13.55 -18.38 10.32
N LEU A 65 14.00 -17.35 9.62
CA LEU A 65 15.12 -17.44 8.67
C LEU A 65 16.48 -17.10 9.32
N GLU A 66 16.50 -16.95 10.65
CA GLU A 66 17.70 -16.61 11.42
C GLU A 66 18.40 -15.33 10.93
N CYS A 67 17.60 -14.34 10.47
CA CYS A 67 18.12 -13.05 10.07
C CYS A 67 18.34 -12.15 11.30
N ASP A 68 19.46 -11.44 11.33
CA ASP A 68 19.75 -10.47 12.38
C ASP A 68 18.83 -9.23 12.30
N GLY A 69 18.55 -8.60 13.46
CA GLY A 69 17.87 -7.31 13.53
C GLY A 69 16.34 -7.38 13.47
N PHE A 70 15.71 -8.54 13.61
CA PHE A 70 14.24 -8.69 13.58
C PHE A 70 13.58 -8.74 14.97
N ASP A 71 14.11 -8.00 15.94
CA ASP A 71 13.63 -8.00 17.36
C ASP A 71 12.61 -6.91 17.66
N TYR A 72 11.99 -6.33 16.64
CA TYR A 72 11.02 -5.24 16.78
C TYR A 72 9.81 -5.62 17.64
N GLN A 73 9.42 -4.73 18.55
CA GLN A 73 8.23 -4.87 19.38
C GLN A 73 7.05 -4.05 18.87
N SER A 74 7.33 -2.98 18.12
CA SER A 74 6.34 -2.03 17.61
C SER A 74 6.63 -1.58 16.18
N SER A 75 5.64 -0.98 15.52
CA SER A 75 5.84 -0.31 14.23
C SER A 75 6.74 0.91 14.35
N GLU A 76 6.78 1.50 15.54
CA GLU A 76 7.63 2.63 15.89
C GLU A 76 9.11 2.25 15.89
N ASP A 77 9.45 1.05 16.35
CA ASP A 77 10.84 0.55 16.33
C ASP A 77 11.34 0.43 14.89
N VAL A 78 10.52 -0.16 14.02
CA VAL A 78 10.81 -0.28 12.57
C VAL A 78 10.98 1.12 11.95
N ARG A 79 10.08 2.05 12.29
CA ARG A 79 10.15 3.43 11.81
C ARG A 79 11.44 4.12 12.23
N GLU A 80 11.81 4.02 13.50
CA GLU A 80 12.99 4.72 14.04
C GLU A 80 14.30 4.13 13.47
N GLU A 81 14.35 2.85 13.20
CA GLU A 81 15.50 2.26 12.52
C GLU A 81 15.61 2.76 11.07
N LEU A 82 14.51 2.72 10.31
CA LEU A 82 14.49 3.24 8.94
C LEU A 82 14.84 4.73 8.91
N ARG A 83 14.30 5.52 9.84
CA ARG A 83 14.59 6.95 9.92
C ARG A 83 16.07 7.23 10.16
N ARG A 84 16.71 6.49 11.06
CA ARG A 84 18.16 6.59 11.29
C ARG A 84 18.96 6.22 10.05
N ALA A 85 18.57 5.15 9.35
CA ALA A 85 19.23 4.74 8.12
C ALA A 85 19.10 5.79 7.01
N VAL A 86 17.93 6.38 6.83
CA VAL A 86 17.68 7.46 5.86
C VAL A 86 18.52 8.71 6.18
N LEU A 87 18.56 9.12 7.46
CA LEU A 87 19.35 10.27 7.89
C LEU A 87 20.86 10.01 7.69
N ALA A 88 21.32 8.81 8.02
CA ALA A 88 22.74 8.44 7.84
C ALA A 88 23.14 8.37 6.37
N ALA A 89 22.22 8.00 5.48
CA ALA A 89 22.45 7.98 4.04
C ALA A 89 22.45 9.38 3.40
N GLY A 90 22.08 10.43 4.14
CA GLY A 90 22.03 11.81 3.64
C GLY A 90 21.04 11.99 2.48
N VAL A 91 19.98 11.18 2.43
CA VAL A 91 18.96 11.28 1.39
C VAL A 91 18.11 12.52 1.64
N GLU A 92 18.36 13.57 0.87
CA GLU A 92 17.51 14.75 0.80
C GLU A 92 16.40 14.49 -0.21
N PRO A 93 15.11 14.72 0.14
CA PRO A 93 13.99 14.53 -0.78
C PRO A 93 13.91 15.72 -1.76
N THR A 94 14.97 15.93 -2.53
CA THR A 94 15.01 16.95 -3.58
C THR A 94 14.58 16.31 -4.89
N PHE A 95 13.43 16.72 -5.38
CA PHE A 95 13.00 16.37 -6.73
C PHE A 95 13.58 17.39 -7.72
N VAL A 96 14.48 16.92 -8.58
CA VAL A 96 14.97 17.70 -9.72
C VAL A 96 14.37 17.12 -10.98
N SER A 97 13.43 17.85 -11.60
CA SER A 97 12.91 17.47 -12.92
C SER A 97 13.91 17.87 -14.00
N ALA A 98 14.35 16.90 -14.78
CA ALA A 98 15.12 17.15 -16.01
C ALA A 98 14.21 17.60 -17.18
N HIS A 99 12.90 17.56 -17.00
CA HIS A 99 11.93 17.95 -18.03
C HIS A 99 11.43 19.37 -17.78
N THR A 100 11.53 20.20 -18.79
CA THR A 100 10.87 21.53 -18.84
C THR A 100 9.47 21.38 -19.45
N VAL A 101 8.59 22.34 -19.17
CA VAL A 101 7.23 22.37 -19.74
C VAL A 101 7.26 22.35 -21.29
N GLU A 102 8.29 22.91 -21.88
CA GLU A 102 8.51 22.92 -23.34
C GLU A 102 8.78 21.54 -23.92
N SER A 103 9.27 20.60 -23.11
CA SER A 103 9.51 19.20 -23.54
C SER A 103 8.23 18.34 -23.51
N LEU A 104 7.15 18.84 -22.95
CA LEU A 104 5.85 18.18 -22.87
C LEU A 104 4.95 18.52 -24.09
N GLN A 105 5.51 18.53 -25.27
CA GLN A 105 4.74 18.69 -26.50
C GLN A 105 4.04 17.36 -26.84
N GLY A 106 2.78 17.29 -26.53
CA GLY A 106 1.90 16.16 -26.82
C GLY A 106 0.44 16.53 -26.63
N ALA A 107 -0.46 15.81 -27.27
CA ALA A 107 -1.87 15.93 -27.00
C ALA A 107 -2.12 15.59 -25.52
N ALA A 108 -2.87 16.43 -24.82
CA ALA A 108 -3.34 16.10 -23.48
C ALA A 108 -4.13 14.78 -23.55
N VAL A 109 -3.57 13.72 -23.01
CA VAL A 109 -4.28 12.46 -22.83
C VAL A 109 -5.16 12.68 -21.61
N THR A 110 -6.45 12.87 -21.82
CA THR A 110 -7.45 12.79 -20.75
C THR A 110 -7.70 11.32 -20.47
N ASP A 111 -6.89 10.74 -19.58
CA ASP A 111 -7.21 9.44 -19.03
C ASP A 111 -8.42 9.60 -18.11
N ASP A 112 -9.53 9.05 -18.53
CA ASP A 112 -10.69 8.87 -17.65
C ASP A 112 -10.36 7.74 -16.66
N VAL A 113 -9.80 8.13 -15.53
CA VAL A 113 -9.44 7.18 -14.47
C VAL A 113 -10.72 6.66 -13.82
N PRO A 114 -11.03 5.36 -13.96
CA PRO A 114 -12.26 4.80 -13.43
C PRO A 114 -12.16 4.71 -11.89
N MET A 115 -12.53 5.79 -11.19
CA MET A 115 -12.41 5.93 -9.73
C MET A 115 -12.95 4.73 -8.95
N TYR A 116 -14.03 4.12 -9.43
CA TYR A 116 -14.64 2.95 -8.79
C TYR A 116 -13.86 1.63 -9.01
N ALA A 117 -12.88 1.62 -9.90
CA ALA A 117 -12.04 0.46 -10.20
C ALA A 117 -10.64 0.56 -9.61
N VAL A 118 -10.15 1.77 -9.35
CA VAL A 118 -8.76 2.02 -8.90
C VAL A 118 -8.57 1.69 -7.42
N ASP A 119 -9.44 2.20 -6.54
CA ASP A 119 -9.31 1.95 -5.11
C ASP A 119 -9.67 0.51 -4.73
N ALA A 120 -8.82 -0.10 -3.89
CA ALA A 120 -8.97 -1.50 -3.52
C ALA A 120 -10.21 -1.78 -2.64
N LEU A 121 -10.67 -0.84 -1.84
CA LEU A 121 -11.88 -0.97 -1.02
C LEU A 121 -13.12 -0.66 -1.84
N VAL A 122 -13.11 0.44 -2.60
CA VAL A 122 -14.24 0.88 -3.42
C VAL A 122 -14.64 -0.17 -4.46
N ARG A 123 -13.67 -0.74 -5.17
CA ARG A 123 -13.95 -1.79 -6.18
C ARG A 123 -14.51 -3.10 -5.60
N ARG A 124 -14.42 -3.30 -4.28
CA ARG A 124 -14.95 -4.46 -3.57
C ARG A 124 -16.26 -4.17 -2.82
N ALA A 125 -16.71 -2.94 -2.79
CA ALA A 125 -17.94 -2.53 -2.14
C ALA A 125 -19.13 -2.74 -3.10
N PRO A 126 -20.00 -3.76 -2.91
CA PRO A 126 -21.09 -4.08 -3.85
C PRO A 126 -22.03 -2.89 -4.09
N ALA A 127 -22.34 -2.12 -3.04
CA ALA A 127 -23.21 -0.95 -3.15
C ALA A 127 -22.60 0.15 -4.05
N LEU A 128 -21.30 0.39 -3.95
CA LEU A 128 -20.61 1.37 -4.81
C LEU A 128 -20.48 0.87 -6.25
N GLN A 129 -20.26 -0.42 -6.45
CA GLN A 129 -20.20 -1.02 -7.77
C GLN A 129 -21.55 -1.07 -8.49
N ALA A 130 -22.67 -0.97 -7.77
CA ALA A 130 -24.02 -0.91 -8.32
C ALA A 130 -24.43 0.51 -8.78
N THR A 131 -23.62 1.54 -8.48
CA THR A 131 -23.93 2.91 -8.90
C THR A 131 -23.87 3.09 -10.41
N VAL A 132 -24.64 4.06 -10.92
CA VAL A 132 -24.64 4.40 -12.36
C VAL A 132 -23.25 4.77 -12.86
N VAL A 133 -22.47 5.52 -12.07
CA VAL A 133 -21.10 5.94 -12.43
C VAL A 133 -20.18 4.71 -12.54
N ALA A 134 -20.21 3.79 -11.59
CA ALA A 134 -19.42 2.57 -11.64
C ALA A 134 -19.79 1.67 -12.83
N ARG A 135 -21.08 1.56 -13.13
CA ARG A 135 -21.59 0.78 -14.26
C ARG A 135 -21.24 1.41 -15.60
N ARG A 136 -21.31 2.76 -15.68
CA ARG A 136 -20.89 3.50 -16.88
C ARG A 136 -19.40 3.33 -17.16
N SER A 137 -18.55 3.40 -16.15
CA SER A 137 -17.09 3.19 -16.31
C SER A 137 -16.73 1.78 -16.80
N ARG A 138 -17.65 0.81 -16.65
CA ARG A 138 -17.51 -0.57 -17.19
C ARG A 138 -18.22 -0.77 -18.52
N GLY A 139 -18.86 0.26 -19.07
CA GLY A 139 -19.62 0.16 -20.32
C GLY A 139 -20.94 -0.61 -20.19
N GLU A 140 -21.48 -0.79 -18.99
CA GLU A 140 -22.73 -1.53 -18.76
C GLU A 140 -23.99 -0.68 -18.94
N VAL A 141 -23.86 0.62 -18.93
CA VAL A 141 -24.94 1.60 -19.14
C VAL A 141 -24.42 2.80 -19.91
N ALA A 142 -25.28 3.35 -20.77
CA ALA A 142 -24.97 4.55 -21.55
C ALA A 142 -25.01 5.83 -20.69
#